data_043c0e965aca7c56313656f46b4c4034
#
_entry.id   043c0e965aca7c56313656f46b4c4034
#
_cell.length_a   1.000
_cell.length_b   1.000
_cell.length_c   1.000
_cell.angle_alpha   90.00
_cell.angle_beta   90.00
_cell.angle_gamma   90.00
#
_symmetry.space_group_name_H-M   'P 1'
#
loop_
_entity.id
_entity.type
_entity.pdbx_description
1 polymer ?
#
loop_
_entity_poly.entity_id
_entity_poly.type
_entity_poly.pdbx_seq_one_letter_code
_entity_poly.pdbx_strand_id
1 'polypeptide(L)'
;ALSSAASDVYKRQMTDYAIKDLKAKGLAWLRIMDDLTLQGPIAKFIPEKAKLEMLKRTDSKEGDCLFFIAEYPKVVDKLAGSIRDELGKRLGLIDENKIEFCWITDFPMYEYDERGKLTFCHNPFSMPQGGMEILDTEDPLSILAYQYDLVCNGVELASGAVRNHDPEIMIKAFEKVGYNKKYIEEKFTAMFSAFQCGAPPHAGIAPGVDRMLMILTNSKSIREVIAFPLSSKAEDLMMGAPGIVTTEQLRELHLRVSELSLIHI
;
A
#
# COMPACT_ATOMS: atom_id res chain seq x y z
N ALA A 1 8.91 -17.99 -9.20
CA ALA A 1 9.31 -18.98 -10.21
C ALA A 1 8.06 -19.50 -10.91
N LEU A 2 8.12 -19.68 -12.23
CA LEU A 2 6.97 -20.11 -13.03
C LEU A 2 7.32 -21.31 -13.88
N SER A 3 6.46 -22.30 -13.84
CA SER A 3 6.55 -23.58 -14.53
C SER A 3 6.68 -23.50 -16.06
N SER A 4 7.10 -24.61 -16.64
CA SER A 4 7.57 -24.93 -18.01
C SER A 4 6.86 -24.32 -19.24
N ALA A 5 5.80 -23.56 -19.08
CA ALA A 5 5.05 -22.97 -20.20
C ALA A 5 5.62 -21.62 -20.71
N ALA A 6 6.73 -21.15 -20.17
CA ALA A 6 7.31 -19.87 -20.55
C ALA A 6 8.03 -19.94 -21.91
N SER A 7 7.29 -19.99 -23.01
CA SER A 7 7.84 -19.82 -24.36
C SER A 7 8.54 -18.44 -24.47
N ASP A 8 9.42 -18.29 -25.46
CA ASP A 8 10.08 -16.98 -25.73
C ASP A 8 9.08 -15.86 -26.03
N VAL A 9 7.88 -16.22 -26.48
CA VAL A 9 6.76 -15.31 -26.69
C VAL A 9 6.26 -14.72 -25.36
N TYR A 10 6.13 -15.56 -24.30
CA TYR A 10 5.69 -15.11 -22.99
C TYR A 10 6.67 -14.13 -22.33
N LYS A 11 7.98 -14.42 -22.43
CA LYS A 11 9.03 -13.54 -21.89
C LYS A 11 9.02 -12.16 -22.54
N ARG A 12 8.85 -12.11 -23.85
CA ARG A 12 8.68 -10.84 -24.60
C ARG A 12 7.43 -10.11 -24.17
N GLN A 13 6.29 -10.80 -24.12
CA GLN A 13 5.03 -10.19 -23.72
C GLN A 13 5.07 -9.62 -22.31
N MET A 14 5.72 -10.30 -21.34
CA MET A 14 5.88 -9.78 -19.99
C MET A 14 6.83 -8.59 -19.93
N THR A 15 7.92 -8.63 -20.71
CA THR A 15 8.83 -7.48 -20.82
C THR A 15 8.14 -6.28 -21.46
N ASP A 16 7.36 -6.50 -22.51
CA ASP A 16 6.58 -5.47 -23.18
C ASP A 16 5.53 -4.85 -22.25
N TYR A 17 4.80 -5.68 -21.49
CA TYR A 17 3.86 -5.23 -20.46
C TYR A 17 4.54 -4.37 -19.39
N ALA A 18 5.66 -4.85 -18.85
CA ALA A 18 6.41 -4.09 -17.85
C ALA A 18 6.84 -2.70 -18.37
N ILE A 19 7.33 -2.62 -19.60
CA ILE A 19 7.83 -1.37 -20.18
C ILE A 19 6.68 -0.46 -20.64
N LYS A 20 5.73 -1.00 -21.39
CA LYS A 20 4.68 -0.20 -22.07
C LYS A 20 3.55 0.20 -21.14
N ASP A 21 3.09 -0.73 -20.29
CA ASP A 21 1.93 -0.52 -19.42
C ASP A 21 2.36 -0.03 -18.04
N LEU A 22 3.37 -0.65 -17.43
CA LEU A 22 3.83 -0.30 -16.09
C LEU A 22 4.92 0.77 -16.05
N LYS A 23 5.46 1.19 -17.21
CA LYS A 23 6.52 2.19 -17.33
C LYS A 23 7.83 1.80 -16.62
N ALA A 24 8.06 0.50 -16.46
CA ALA A 24 9.32 0.00 -15.93
C ALA A 24 10.48 0.26 -16.91
N LYS A 25 11.69 0.43 -16.40
CA LYS A 25 12.90 0.59 -17.24
C LYS A 25 13.27 -0.71 -17.97
N GLY A 26 12.81 -1.85 -17.46
CA GLY A 26 13.02 -3.16 -18.03
C GLY A 26 12.52 -4.28 -17.11
N LEU A 27 12.49 -5.48 -17.66
CA LEU A 27 12.21 -6.70 -16.92
C LEU A 27 13.23 -7.76 -17.38
N ALA A 28 14.21 -8.04 -16.54
CA ALA A 28 15.17 -9.10 -16.82
C ALA A 28 14.54 -10.46 -16.50
N TRP A 29 15.01 -11.49 -17.19
CA TRP A 29 14.54 -12.85 -16.96
C TRP A 29 15.66 -13.87 -17.07
N LEU A 30 15.48 -15.01 -16.40
CA LEU A 30 16.32 -16.21 -16.50
C LEU A 30 15.41 -17.43 -16.65
N ARG A 31 15.72 -18.29 -17.60
CA ARG A 31 15.14 -19.62 -17.74
C ARG A 31 16.11 -20.65 -17.19
N ILE A 32 15.58 -21.61 -16.45
CA ILE A 32 16.31 -22.74 -15.92
C ILE A 32 16.20 -23.88 -16.93
N MET A 33 17.34 -24.31 -17.45
CA MET A 33 17.42 -25.37 -18.45
C MET A 33 17.50 -26.75 -17.78
N ASP A 34 17.40 -27.80 -18.59
CA ASP A 34 17.33 -29.22 -18.16
C ASP A 34 18.50 -29.68 -17.30
N ASP A 35 19.66 -29.05 -17.44
CA ASP A 35 20.86 -29.29 -16.65
C ASP A 35 21.06 -28.28 -15.50
N LEU A 36 20.01 -27.55 -15.16
CA LEU A 36 20.03 -26.41 -14.22
C LEU A 36 20.97 -25.27 -14.64
N THR A 37 21.38 -25.22 -15.90
CA THR A 37 22.05 -24.03 -16.43
C THR A 37 21.05 -22.89 -16.64
N LEU A 38 21.56 -21.67 -16.65
CA LEU A 38 20.74 -20.48 -16.81
C LEU A 38 20.82 -19.95 -18.23
N GLN A 39 19.67 -19.70 -18.84
CA GLN A 39 19.54 -19.03 -20.13
C GLN A 39 18.83 -17.68 -19.92
N GLY A 40 19.35 -16.60 -20.48
CA GLY A 40 18.71 -15.30 -20.45
C GLY A 40 19.71 -14.14 -20.53
N PRO A 41 19.21 -12.90 -20.66
CA PRO A 41 20.06 -11.73 -20.88
C PRO A 41 21.06 -11.46 -19.75
N ILE A 42 20.75 -11.87 -18.53
CA ILE A 42 21.59 -11.66 -17.35
C ILE A 42 22.33 -12.93 -16.91
N ALA A 43 22.14 -14.08 -17.57
CA ALA A 43 22.70 -15.39 -17.16
C ALA A 43 24.23 -15.35 -16.97
N LYS A 44 24.95 -14.71 -17.89
CA LYS A 44 26.40 -14.59 -17.85
C LYS A 44 26.97 -13.80 -16.68
N PHE A 45 26.12 -13.03 -15.99
CA PHE A 45 26.55 -12.21 -14.87
C PHE A 45 26.25 -12.87 -13.51
N ILE A 46 25.61 -14.04 -13.49
CA ILE A 46 25.22 -14.74 -12.25
C ILE A 46 26.34 -15.72 -11.87
N PRO A 47 27.07 -15.47 -10.77
CA PRO A 47 28.06 -16.43 -10.28
C PRO A 47 27.39 -17.72 -9.80
N GLU A 48 28.12 -18.85 -9.85
CA GLU A 48 27.58 -20.17 -9.48
C GLU A 48 27.00 -20.19 -8.06
N LYS A 49 27.68 -19.55 -7.10
CA LYS A 49 27.17 -19.45 -5.71
C LYS A 49 25.81 -18.70 -5.64
N ALA A 50 25.67 -17.62 -6.39
CA ALA A 50 24.41 -16.87 -6.44
C ALA A 50 23.31 -17.67 -7.14
N LYS A 51 23.63 -18.41 -8.19
CA LYS A 51 22.71 -19.33 -8.87
C LYS A 51 22.15 -20.36 -7.90
N LEU A 52 23.01 -21.07 -7.16
CA LEU A 52 22.57 -22.08 -6.19
C LEU A 52 21.65 -21.50 -5.12
N GLU A 53 22.01 -20.36 -4.56
CA GLU A 53 21.19 -19.69 -3.55
C GLU A 53 19.86 -19.21 -4.13
N MET A 54 19.84 -18.69 -5.33
CA MET A 54 18.64 -18.25 -6.04
C MET A 54 17.68 -19.41 -6.28
N LEU A 55 18.17 -20.52 -6.85
CA LEU A 55 17.37 -21.73 -7.09
C LEU A 55 16.75 -22.26 -5.78
N LYS A 56 17.55 -22.27 -4.70
CA LYS A 56 17.08 -22.69 -3.38
C LYS A 56 15.98 -21.79 -2.83
N ARG A 57 16.16 -20.45 -2.89
CA ARG A 57 15.17 -19.48 -2.35
C ARG A 57 13.87 -19.48 -3.10
N THR A 58 13.89 -19.74 -4.40
CA THR A 58 12.70 -19.71 -5.25
C THR A 58 12.08 -21.10 -5.45
N ASP A 59 12.68 -22.16 -4.89
CA ASP A 59 12.31 -23.57 -5.15
C ASP A 59 12.13 -23.85 -6.64
N SER A 60 12.99 -23.24 -7.46
CA SER A 60 12.88 -23.29 -8.91
C SER A 60 13.44 -24.58 -9.48
N LYS A 61 12.78 -25.08 -10.52
CA LYS A 61 13.09 -26.33 -11.19
C LYS A 61 13.38 -26.11 -12.66
N GLU A 62 13.86 -27.15 -13.32
CA GLU A 62 13.99 -27.23 -14.75
C GLU A 62 12.70 -26.76 -15.48
N GLY A 63 12.86 -25.92 -16.47
CA GLY A 63 11.77 -25.33 -17.23
C GLY A 63 11.20 -24.03 -16.66
N ASP A 64 11.49 -23.71 -15.39
CA ASP A 64 10.98 -22.50 -14.76
C ASP A 64 11.64 -21.22 -15.33
N CYS A 65 10.92 -20.11 -15.19
CA CYS A 65 11.41 -18.79 -15.57
C CYS A 65 11.33 -17.84 -14.38
N LEU A 66 12.43 -17.15 -14.09
CA LEU A 66 12.54 -16.14 -13.06
C LEU A 66 12.53 -14.74 -13.71
N PHE A 67 11.75 -13.83 -13.17
CA PHE A 67 11.74 -12.44 -13.57
C PHE A 67 12.38 -11.56 -12.48
N PHE A 68 13.10 -10.52 -12.90
CA PHE A 68 13.84 -9.64 -12.01
C PHE A 68 13.49 -8.19 -12.28
N ILE A 69 13.22 -7.46 -11.20
CA ILE A 69 12.96 -6.03 -11.20
C ILE A 69 14.04 -5.37 -10.35
N ALA A 70 14.64 -4.32 -10.87
CA ALA A 70 15.61 -3.50 -10.15
C ALA A 70 15.24 -2.03 -10.26
N GLU A 71 14.66 -1.49 -9.21
CA GLU A 71 14.25 -0.10 -9.06
C GLU A 71 14.32 0.32 -7.59
N TYR A 72 13.98 1.58 -7.31
CA TYR A 72 13.83 2.05 -5.93
C TYR A 72 12.72 1.28 -5.19
N PRO A 73 12.83 1.01 -3.88
CA PRO A 73 11.91 0.16 -3.13
C PRO A 73 10.42 0.46 -3.37
N LYS A 74 9.96 1.71 -3.22
CA LYS A 74 8.56 2.10 -3.46
C LYS A 74 8.04 1.77 -4.87
N VAL A 75 8.94 1.73 -5.86
CA VAL A 75 8.61 1.41 -7.26
C VAL A 75 8.61 -0.10 -7.48
N VAL A 76 9.59 -0.81 -6.89
CA VAL A 76 9.72 -2.28 -6.99
C VAL A 76 8.47 -2.97 -6.49
N ASP A 77 7.96 -2.59 -5.33
CA ASP A 77 6.81 -3.25 -4.71
C ASP A 77 5.57 -3.20 -5.61
N LYS A 78 5.29 -2.04 -6.18
CA LYS A 78 4.18 -1.86 -7.12
C LYS A 78 4.36 -2.64 -8.41
N LEU A 79 5.56 -2.59 -8.98
CA LEU A 79 5.86 -3.32 -10.23
C LEU A 79 5.80 -4.83 -10.02
N ALA A 80 6.38 -5.34 -8.92
CA ALA A 80 6.39 -6.76 -8.61
C ALA A 80 4.97 -7.29 -8.40
N GLY A 81 4.13 -6.56 -7.67
CA GLY A 81 2.72 -6.89 -7.49
C GLY A 81 1.98 -6.98 -8.83
N SER A 82 2.10 -5.95 -9.67
CA SER A 82 1.44 -5.93 -10.99
C SER A 82 1.93 -7.05 -11.92
N ILE A 83 3.22 -7.34 -11.92
CA ILE A 83 3.79 -8.44 -12.73
C ILE A 83 3.31 -9.80 -12.22
N ARG A 84 3.30 -10.01 -10.89
CA ARG A 84 2.77 -11.24 -10.29
C ARG A 84 1.31 -11.47 -10.68
N ASP A 85 0.47 -10.46 -10.59
CA ASP A 85 -0.95 -10.55 -10.92
C ASP A 85 -1.18 -10.83 -12.40
N GLU A 86 -0.44 -10.16 -13.29
CA GLU A 86 -0.51 -10.39 -14.72
C GLU A 86 -0.04 -11.81 -15.10
N LEU A 87 1.00 -12.30 -14.46
CA LEU A 87 1.46 -13.68 -14.65
C LEU A 87 0.43 -14.68 -14.16
N GLY A 88 -0.18 -14.45 -12.99
CA GLY A 88 -1.24 -15.29 -12.47
C GLY A 88 -2.43 -15.41 -13.42
N LYS A 89 -2.85 -14.27 -14.02
CA LYS A 89 -3.92 -14.24 -15.04
C LYS A 89 -3.55 -15.02 -16.29
N ARG A 90 -2.39 -14.73 -16.89
CA ARG A 90 -1.96 -15.36 -18.15
C ARG A 90 -1.75 -16.86 -18.03
N LEU A 91 -1.34 -17.32 -16.87
CA LEU A 91 -1.11 -18.75 -16.59
C LEU A 91 -2.37 -19.48 -16.11
N GLY A 92 -3.48 -18.77 -15.94
CA GLY A 92 -4.72 -19.36 -15.42
C GLY A 92 -4.59 -19.87 -13.98
N LEU A 93 -3.71 -19.26 -13.18
CA LEU A 93 -3.46 -19.66 -11.79
C LEU A 93 -4.42 -19.01 -10.79
N ILE A 94 -5.18 -18.02 -11.23
CA ILE A 94 -6.16 -17.33 -10.40
C ILE A 94 -7.47 -18.08 -10.49
N ASP A 95 -7.93 -18.64 -9.39
CA ASP A 95 -9.26 -19.26 -9.26
C ASP A 95 -10.24 -18.21 -8.73
N GLU A 96 -11.06 -17.66 -9.63
CA GLU A 96 -12.02 -16.59 -9.31
C GLU A 96 -13.15 -17.08 -8.38
N ASN A 97 -13.32 -18.41 -8.17
CA ASN A 97 -14.32 -18.97 -7.28
C ASN A 97 -13.82 -19.15 -5.85
N LYS A 98 -12.54 -18.90 -5.59
CA LYS A 98 -11.98 -18.98 -4.25
C LYS A 98 -12.00 -17.64 -3.54
N ILE A 99 -12.30 -17.72 -2.25
CA ILE A 99 -12.19 -16.59 -1.31
C ILE A 99 -11.05 -16.93 -0.36
N GLU A 100 -9.93 -16.19 -0.47
CA GLU A 100 -8.73 -16.42 0.32
C GLU A 100 -8.39 -15.17 1.12
N PHE A 101 -8.08 -15.35 2.40
CA PHE A 101 -7.75 -14.26 3.32
C PHE A 101 -6.29 -14.29 3.72
N CYS A 102 -5.72 -13.11 3.92
CA CYS A 102 -4.43 -12.96 4.59
C CYS A 102 -4.42 -11.72 5.49
N TRP A 103 -3.54 -11.75 6.50
CA TRP A 103 -3.22 -10.60 7.32
C TRP A 103 -1.94 -9.94 6.79
N ILE A 104 -1.98 -8.63 6.69
CA ILE A 104 -0.79 -7.80 6.53
C ILE A 104 -0.52 -7.17 7.88
N THR A 105 0.68 -7.34 8.42
CA THR A 105 1.09 -6.85 9.74
C THR A 105 2.41 -6.10 9.67
N ASP A 106 2.84 -5.56 10.80
CA ASP A 106 4.16 -4.94 10.94
C ASP A 106 4.39 -3.75 10.00
N PHE A 107 3.41 -2.86 9.96
CA PHE A 107 3.50 -1.63 9.18
C PHE A 107 4.58 -0.70 9.73
N PRO A 108 5.35 -0.02 8.87
CA PRO A 108 6.22 1.06 9.30
C PRO A 108 5.39 2.17 9.96
N MET A 109 5.90 2.71 11.09
CA MET A 109 5.20 3.80 11.79
C MET A 109 5.39 5.14 11.08
N TYR A 110 6.56 5.34 10.46
CA TYR A 110 6.94 6.58 9.81
C TYR A 110 7.41 6.37 8.37
N GLU A 111 7.24 7.41 7.56
CA GLU A 111 7.80 7.49 6.21
C GLU A 111 8.21 8.95 5.89
N TYR A 112 8.96 9.13 4.81
CA TYR A 112 9.16 10.46 4.24
C TYR A 112 8.08 10.76 3.20
N ASP A 113 7.46 11.95 3.31
CA ASP A 113 6.56 12.47 2.30
C ASP A 113 7.32 12.88 1.03
N GLU A 114 6.59 13.35 0.00
CA GLU A 114 7.17 13.79 -1.28
C GLU A 114 8.15 14.97 -1.15
N ARG A 115 8.07 15.71 -0.04
CA ARG A 115 8.95 16.85 0.27
C ARG A 115 10.15 16.46 1.13
N GLY A 116 10.29 15.17 1.45
CA GLY A 116 11.35 14.65 2.32
C GLY A 116 11.14 14.97 3.80
N LYS A 117 9.93 15.34 4.23
CA LYS A 117 9.58 15.53 5.62
C LYS A 117 9.12 14.22 6.24
N LEU A 118 9.63 13.90 7.44
CA LEU A 118 9.16 12.74 8.20
C LEU A 118 7.69 12.92 8.60
N THR A 119 6.88 11.91 8.34
CA THR A 119 5.45 11.87 8.67
C THR A 119 5.04 10.48 9.13
N PHE A 120 3.85 10.33 9.70
CA PHE A 120 3.27 9.02 9.97
C PHE A 120 2.89 8.33 8.67
N CYS A 121 3.17 7.02 8.58
CA CYS A 121 2.88 6.23 7.37
C CYS A 121 1.38 6.07 7.14
N HIS A 122 0.62 5.59 8.13
CA HIS A 122 -0.82 5.36 8.03
C HIS A 122 -1.58 6.00 9.20
N ASN A 123 -1.63 5.31 10.35
CA ASN A 123 -2.41 5.75 11.50
C ASN A 123 -1.49 6.26 12.61
N PRO A 124 -1.49 7.58 12.94
CA PRO A 124 -0.63 8.17 13.96
C PRO A 124 -0.96 7.69 15.39
N PHE A 125 -2.13 7.09 15.58
CA PHE A 125 -2.60 6.60 16.88
C PHE A 125 -2.35 5.13 17.12
N SER A 126 -1.50 4.51 16.31
CA SER A 126 -1.07 3.13 16.49
C SER A 126 0.05 3.04 17.52
N MET A 127 0.05 1.97 18.32
CA MET A 127 1.11 1.72 19.28
C MET A 127 2.40 1.29 18.55
N PRO A 128 3.53 1.95 18.81
CA PRO A 128 4.82 1.48 18.28
C PRO A 128 5.20 0.13 18.90
N GLN A 129 5.77 -0.76 18.10
CA GLN A 129 6.35 -2.01 18.59
C GLN A 129 7.60 -1.70 19.39
N GLY A 130 7.61 -2.10 20.66
CA GLY A 130 8.68 -1.74 21.60
C GLY A 130 8.35 -0.51 22.49
N GLY A 131 7.18 0.07 22.35
CA GLY A 131 6.67 1.13 23.23
C GLY A 131 7.54 2.40 23.25
N MET A 132 7.80 2.92 24.46
CA MET A 132 8.58 4.15 24.64
C MET A 132 10.03 4.00 24.17
N GLU A 133 10.66 2.86 24.45
CA GLU A 133 12.09 2.65 24.21
C GLU A 133 12.46 2.73 22.73
N ILE A 134 11.62 2.18 21.84
CA ILE A 134 11.88 2.20 20.41
C ILE A 134 11.84 3.62 19.83
N LEU A 135 11.09 4.52 20.46
CA LEU A 135 10.98 5.90 20.02
C LEU A 135 12.27 6.70 20.28
N ASP A 136 13.21 6.19 21.05
CA ASP A 136 14.54 6.77 21.22
C ASP A 136 15.54 6.36 20.14
N THR A 137 15.15 5.47 19.23
CA THR A 137 15.97 5.01 18.11
C THR A 137 16.33 6.16 17.16
N GLU A 138 17.55 6.19 16.65
CA GLU A 138 18.02 7.22 15.73
C GLU A 138 17.33 7.14 14.35
N ASP A 139 17.05 5.92 13.87
CA ASP A 139 16.37 5.70 12.60
C ASP A 139 14.85 5.51 12.78
N PRO A 140 14.03 6.56 12.58
CA PRO A 140 12.58 6.45 12.69
C PRO A 140 11.94 5.52 11.65
N LEU A 141 12.60 5.29 10.52
CA LEU A 141 12.07 4.39 9.48
C LEU A 141 12.17 2.90 9.88
N SER A 142 12.97 2.57 10.87
CA SER A 142 13.05 1.20 11.42
C SER A 142 11.92 0.87 12.40
N ILE A 143 11.16 1.88 12.85
CA ILE A 143 10.10 1.72 13.85
C ILE A 143 8.84 1.16 13.18
N LEU A 144 8.41 -0.01 13.67
CA LEU A 144 7.15 -0.64 13.26
C LEU A 144 6.02 -0.27 14.23
N ALA A 145 4.80 -0.28 13.72
CA ALA A 145 3.59 -0.10 14.52
C ALA A 145 2.74 -1.38 14.54
N TYR A 146 1.99 -1.59 15.61
CA TYR A 146 0.99 -2.66 15.68
C TYR A 146 -0.25 -2.29 14.86
N GLN A 147 -0.06 -2.20 13.54
CA GLN A 147 -1.13 -2.06 12.56
C GLN A 147 -1.35 -3.36 11.81
N TYR A 148 -2.54 -3.59 11.36
CA TYR A 148 -2.90 -4.80 10.63
C TYR A 148 -4.06 -4.55 9.68
N ASP A 149 -3.99 -5.16 8.49
CA ASP A 149 -5.06 -5.18 7.52
C ASP A 149 -5.49 -6.62 7.25
N LEU A 150 -6.80 -6.83 7.18
CA LEU A 150 -7.37 -8.06 6.65
C LEU A 150 -7.60 -7.87 5.15
N VAL A 151 -6.92 -8.67 4.36
CA VAL A 151 -6.99 -8.67 2.90
C VAL A 151 -7.69 -9.93 2.39
N CYS A 152 -8.57 -9.77 1.42
CA CYS A 152 -9.23 -10.87 0.73
C CYS A 152 -9.06 -10.70 -0.78
N ASN A 153 -8.53 -11.71 -1.45
CA ASN A 153 -8.30 -11.71 -2.90
C ASN A 153 -7.61 -10.43 -3.43
N GLY A 154 -6.64 -9.90 -2.67
CA GLY A 154 -5.92 -8.68 -3.02
C GLY A 154 -6.65 -7.37 -2.67
N VAL A 155 -7.84 -7.43 -2.06
CA VAL A 155 -8.61 -6.27 -1.62
C VAL A 155 -8.52 -6.16 -0.10
N GLU A 156 -8.06 -4.99 0.40
CA GLU A 156 -8.12 -4.65 1.82
C GLU A 156 -9.58 -4.55 2.27
N LEU A 157 -10.03 -5.51 3.07
CA LEU A 157 -11.40 -5.54 3.61
C LEU A 157 -11.56 -4.76 4.90
N ALA A 158 -10.53 -4.78 5.73
CA ALA A 158 -10.57 -4.12 7.02
C ALA A 158 -9.17 -3.68 7.42
N SER A 159 -9.08 -2.53 8.05
CA SER A 159 -7.84 -2.00 8.62
C SER A 159 -8.01 -1.76 10.12
N GLY A 160 -6.94 -1.98 10.87
CA GLY A 160 -6.96 -1.83 12.32
C GLY A 160 -5.60 -1.59 12.94
N ALA A 161 -5.61 -1.33 14.24
CA ALA A 161 -4.39 -1.15 15.02
C ALA A 161 -4.63 -1.43 16.51
N VAL A 162 -3.57 -1.86 17.20
CA VAL A 162 -3.48 -1.65 18.65
C VAL A 162 -3.24 -0.17 18.88
N ARG A 163 -4.10 0.44 19.71
CA ARG A 163 -4.11 1.88 19.88
C ARG A 163 -3.01 2.34 20.83
N ASN A 164 -2.39 3.46 20.50
CA ASN A 164 -1.49 4.17 21.39
C ASN A 164 -2.34 4.91 22.43
N HIS A 165 -2.65 4.24 23.54
CA HIS A 165 -3.48 4.74 24.63
C HIS A 165 -2.67 5.42 25.73
N ASP A 166 -1.34 5.37 25.63
CA ASP A 166 -0.42 6.01 26.58
C ASP A 166 -0.12 7.45 26.14
N PRO A 167 -0.46 8.47 26.94
CA PRO A 167 -0.25 9.87 26.58
C PRO A 167 1.23 10.24 26.37
N GLU A 168 2.16 9.62 27.12
CA GLU A 168 3.58 9.95 27.02
C GLU A 168 4.20 9.36 25.75
N ILE A 169 3.84 8.10 25.41
CA ILE A 169 4.22 7.47 24.14
C ILE A 169 3.64 8.27 22.96
N MET A 170 2.40 8.74 23.10
CA MET A 170 1.76 9.54 22.06
C MET A 170 2.50 10.85 21.81
N ILE A 171 2.81 11.61 22.89
CA ILE A 171 3.57 12.86 22.77
C ILE A 171 4.87 12.59 22.04
N LYS A 172 5.64 11.62 22.50
CA LYS A 172 6.94 11.31 21.92
C LYS A 172 6.88 10.87 20.46
N ALA A 173 5.87 10.08 20.09
CA ALA A 173 5.64 9.67 18.73
C ALA A 173 5.36 10.88 17.80
N PHE A 174 4.55 11.84 18.26
CA PHE A 174 4.26 13.06 17.53
C PHE A 174 5.44 14.03 17.45
N GLU A 175 6.25 14.11 18.49
CA GLU A 175 7.47 14.92 18.51
C GLU A 175 8.47 14.50 17.44
N LYS A 176 8.58 13.22 17.12
CA LYS A 176 9.43 12.73 16.02
C LYS A 176 9.08 13.32 14.66
N VAL A 177 7.81 13.62 14.42
CA VAL A 177 7.34 14.26 13.18
C VAL A 177 7.18 15.77 13.29
N GLY A 178 7.65 16.35 14.41
CA GLY A 178 7.74 17.81 14.62
C GLY A 178 6.48 18.43 15.25
N TYR A 179 5.59 17.65 15.84
CA TYR A 179 4.44 18.16 16.60
C TYR A 179 4.70 18.06 18.10
N ASN A 180 4.48 19.14 18.81
CA ASN A 180 4.65 19.18 20.27
C ASN A 180 3.36 18.78 21.01
N LYS A 181 3.47 18.62 22.33
CA LYS A 181 2.34 18.31 23.22
C LYS A 181 1.14 19.27 23.04
N LYS A 182 1.40 20.59 22.91
CA LYS A 182 0.35 21.60 22.74
C LYS A 182 -0.47 21.35 21.48
N TYR A 183 0.15 20.94 20.38
CA TYR A 183 -0.54 20.56 19.16
C TYR A 183 -1.54 19.42 19.39
N ILE A 184 -1.12 18.39 20.15
CA ILE A 184 -1.98 17.23 20.48
C ILE A 184 -3.17 17.69 21.35
N GLU A 185 -2.91 18.48 22.37
CA GLU A 185 -3.94 19.04 23.25
C GLU A 185 -4.98 19.89 22.52
N GLU A 186 -4.55 20.68 21.53
CA GLU A 186 -5.47 21.53 20.75
C GLU A 186 -6.22 20.76 19.66
N LYS A 187 -5.59 19.81 18.98
CA LYS A 187 -6.17 19.11 17.83
C LYS A 187 -6.92 17.85 18.21
N PHE A 188 -6.54 17.19 19.29
CA PHE A 188 -7.10 15.92 19.74
C PHE A 188 -7.56 15.97 21.19
N THR A 189 -8.04 17.14 21.64
CA THR A 189 -8.40 17.46 23.03
C THR A 189 -9.18 16.36 23.73
N ALA A 190 -10.31 15.93 23.17
CA ALA A 190 -11.20 14.96 23.81
C ALA A 190 -10.50 13.59 24.00
N MET A 191 -9.85 13.08 22.96
CA MET A 191 -9.17 11.79 23.00
C MET A 191 -7.95 11.83 23.95
N PHE A 192 -7.13 12.87 23.85
CA PHE A 192 -5.94 13.00 24.68
C PHE A 192 -6.29 13.16 26.15
N SER A 193 -7.29 13.97 26.48
CA SER A 193 -7.80 14.11 27.86
C SER A 193 -8.36 12.80 28.41
N ALA A 194 -9.08 12.03 27.59
CA ALA A 194 -9.57 10.72 27.99
C ALA A 194 -8.42 9.75 28.29
N PHE A 195 -7.35 9.75 27.51
CA PHE A 195 -6.18 8.91 27.77
C PHE A 195 -5.43 9.30 29.04
N GLN A 196 -5.36 10.58 29.36
CA GLN A 196 -4.82 11.07 30.64
C GLN A 196 -5.62 10.58 31.85
N CYS A 197 -6.89 10.26 31.68
CA CYS A 197 -7.73 9.67 32.73
C CYS A 197 -7.51 8.15 32.90
N GLY A 198 -6.66 7.53 32.12
CA GLY A 198 -6.31 6.11 32.24
C GLY A 198 -7.11 5.21 31.30
N ALA A 199 -6.96 5.37 30.02
CA ALA A 199 -7.55 4.45 29.02
C ALA A 199 -6.91 3.06 29.12
N PRO A 200 -7.70 1.96 29.05
CA PRO A 200 -7.14 0.62 29.04
C PRO A 200 -6.44 0.33 27.69
N PRO A 201 -5.50 -0.61 27.65
CA PRO A 201 -5.00 -1.15 26.39
C PRO A 201 -6.18 -1.62 25.53
N HIS A 202 -6.22 -1.18 24.27
CA HIS A 202 -7.31 -1.53 23.37
C HIS A 202 -6.82 -1.57 21.92
N ALA A 203 -7.58 -2.27 21.10
CA ALA A 203 -7.37 -2.36 19.66
C ALA A 203 -8.71 -2.20 18.95
N GLY A 204 -8.65 -1.94 17.66
CA GLY A 204 -9.87 -1.82 16.85
C GLY A 204 -9.59 -2.22 15.40
N ILE A 205 -10.66 -2.61 14.72
CA ILE A 205 -10.66 -2.91 13.29
C ILE A 205 -11.91 -2.32 12.66
N ALA A 206 -11.78 -1.78 11.46
CA ALA A 206 -12.87 -1.16 10.71
C ALA A 206 -13.12 -1.92 9.39
N PRO A 207 -14.12 -2.82 9.37
CA PRO A 207 -14.49 -3.55 8.16
C PRO A 207 -15.19 -2.64 7.15
N GLY A 208 -14.76 -2.72 5.87
CA GLY A 208 -15.38 -2.01 4.75
C GLY A 208 -16.55 -2.80 4.16
N VAL A 209 -17.78 -2.46 4.51
CA VAL A 209 -18.99 -3.18 4.06
C VAL A 209 -19.10 -3.19 2.54
N ASP A 210 -18.86 -2.05 1.89
CA ASP A 210 -18.91 -1.96 0.42
C ASP A 210 -17.88 -2.85 -0.26
N ARG A 211 -16.66 -2.95 0.31
CA ARG A 211 -15.62 -3.85 -0.22
C ARG A 211 -15.99 -5.32 -0.05
N MET A 212 -16.64 -5.67 1.07
CA MET A 212 -17.18 -7.03 1.26
C MET A 212 -18.25 -7.35 0.22
N LEU A 213 -19.17 -6.43 -0.02
CA LEU A 213 -20.20 -6.58 -1.05
C LEU A 213 -19.58 -6.71 -2.44
N MET A 214 -18.56 -5.92 -2.76
CA MET A 214 -17.85 -6.01 -4.03
C MET A 214 -17.28 -7.41 -4.27
N ILE A 215 -16.69 -8.03 -3.26
CA ILE A 215 -16.17 -9.40 -3.36
C ILE A 215 -17.31 -10.42 -3.50
N LEU A 216 -18.34 -10.33 -2.66
CA LEU A 216 -19.47 -11.26 -2.68
C LEU A 216 -20.26 -11.23 -3.99
N THR A 217 -20.33 -10.09 -4.65
CA THR A 217 -21.02 -9.91 -5.93
C THR A 217 -20.09 -10.06 -7.13
N ASN A 218 -18.81 -10.34 -6.92
CA ASN A 218 -17.77 -10.36 -7.95
C ASN A 218 -17.74 -9.09 -8.82
N SER A 219 -18.01 -7.94 -8.19
CA SER A 219 -18.00 -6.63 -8.84
C SER A 219 -16.57 -6.13 -8.97
N LYS A 220 -16.22 -5.52 -10.11
CA LYS A 220 -14.88 -5.02 -10.39
C LYS A 220 -14.61 -3.64 -9.82
N SER A 221 -15.66 -2.92 -9.45
CA SER A 221 -15.58 -1.57 -8.92
C SER A 221 -16.51 -1.41 -7.72
N ILE A 222 -16.00 -0.75 -6.68
CA ILE A 222 -16.80 -0.40 -5.49
C ILE A 222 -18.01 0.48 -5.83
N ARG A 223 -17.96 1.23 -6.96
CA ARG A 223 -19.09 2.04 -7.43
C ARG A 223 -20.28 1.22 -7.87
N GLU A 224 -20.11 -0.05 -8.18
CA GLU A 224 -21.21 -0.94 -8.60
C GLU A 224 -22.06 -1.39 -7.40
N VAL A 225 -21.51 -1.32 -6.19
CA VAL A 225 -22.20 -1.74 -4.95
C VAL A 225 -22.64 -0.57 -4.07
N ILE A 226 -22.27 0.66 -4.41
CA ILE A 226 -22.74 1.88 -3.75
C ILE A 226 -23.97 2.43 -4.46
N ALA A 227 -25.06 2.65 -3.74
CA ALA A 227 -26.35 3.07 -4.32
C ALA A 227 -26.27 4.42 -5.06
N PHE A 228 -25.48 5.38 -4.55
CA PHE A 228 -25.31 6.71 -5.13
C PHE A 228 -23.81 7.07 -5.19
N PRO A 229 -23.03 6.44 -6.11
CA PRO A 229 -21.60 6.64 -6.15
C PRO A 229 -21.25 8.01 -6.75
N LEU A 230 -20.21 8.65 -6.23
CA LEU A 230 -19.62 9.82 -6.86
C LEU A 230 -18.84 9.41 -8.13
N SER A 231 -18.77 10.33 -9.09
CA SER A 231 -17.92 10.19 -10.27
C SER A 231 -16.42 10.16 -9.88
N SER A 232 -15.54 9.83 -10.85
CA SER A 232 -14.09 9.91 -10.64
C SER A 232 -13.58 11.33 -10.36
N LYS A 233 -14.41 12.35 -10.67
CA LYS A 233 -14.15 13.76 -10.39
C LYS A 233 -14.79 14.24 -9.07
N ALA A 234 -15.26 13.32 -8.22
CA ALA A 234 -16.00 13.62 -6.99
C ALA A 234 -17.30 14.40 -7.23
N GLU A 235 -17.98 14.16 -8.35
CA GLU A 235 -19.27 14.79 -8.69
C GLU A 235 -20.40 13.84 -8.31
N ASP A 236 -21.43 14.37 -7.64
CA ASP A 236 -22.70 13.69 -7.47
C ASP A 236 -23.60 14.01 -8.67
N LEU A 237 -23.73 13.05 -9.58
CA LEU A 237 -24.50 13.22 -10.82
C LEU A 237 -26.02 13.28 -10.57
N MET A 238 -26.51 12.74 -9.43
CA MET A 238 -27.91 12.79 -9.06
C MET A 238 -28.33 14.16 -8.52
N MET A 239 -27.47 14.72 -7.66
CA MET A 239 -27.69 16.01 -7.01
C MET A 239 -27.14 17.19 -7.82
N GLY A 240 -26.34 16.94 -8.86
CA GLY A 240 -25.62 17.97 -9.61
C GLY A 240 -24.58 18.71 -8.76
N ALA A 241 -23.97 18.02 -7.81
CA ALA A 241 -22.93 18.58 -6.93
C ALA A 241 -21.52 18.21 -7.42
N PRO A 242 -20.50 19.09 -7.19
CA PRO A 242 -20.58 20.39 -6.52
C PRO A 242 -21.30 21.43 -7.37
N GLY A 243 -22.10 22.27 -6.71
CA GLY A 243 -22.79 23.40 -7.34
C GLY A 243 -22.10 24.74 -7.03
N ILE A 244 -22.51 25.78 -7.75
CA ILE A 244 -22.03 27.14 -7.50
C ILE A 244 -22.69 27.66 -6.23
N VAL A 245 -21.90 28.19 -5.30
CA VAL A 245 -22.38 28.89 -4.11
C VAL A 245 -22.62 30.36 -4.42
N THR A 246 -23.65 30.95 -3.82
CA THR A 246 -23.96 32.37 -4.01
C THR A 246 -22.99 33.26 -3.22
N THR A 247 -22.85 34.51 -3.68
CA THR A 247 -22.05 35.52 -2.96
C THR A 247 -22.59 35.78 -1.53
N GLU A 248 -23.88 35.61 -1.35
CA GLU A 248 -24.55 35.77 -0.05
C GLU A 248 -24.14 34.67 0.92
N GLN A 249 -24.18 33.43 0.51
CA GLN A 249 -23.68 32.27 1.28
C GLN A 249 -22.20 32.42 1.67
N LEU A 250 -21.36 32.90 0.75
CA LEU A 250 -19.95 33.17 1.04
C LEU A 250 -19.79 34.26 2.10
N ARG A 251 -20.58 35.35 2.01
CA ARG A 251 -20.54 36.43 2.99
C ARG A 251 -20.99 36.02 4.40
N GLU A 252 -22.03 35.19 4.50
CA GLU A 252 -22.50 34.65 5.78
C GLU A 252 -21.42 33.83 6.49
N LEU A 253 -20.60 33.11 5.71
CA LEU A 253 -19.49 32.29 6.21
C LEU A 253 -18.17 33.06 6.33
N HIS A 254 -18.16 34.36 6.03
CA HIS A 254 -16.93 35.16 5.96
C HIS A 254 -15.85 34.59 5.00
N LEU A 255 -16.26 33.93 3.91
CA LEU A 255 -15.38 33.32 2.91
C LEU A 255 -15.22 34.23 1.69
N ARG A 256 -14.08 34.13 1.02
CA ARG A 256 -13.81 34.73 -0.29
C ARG A 256 -13.16 33.69 -1.19
N VAL A 257 -13.60 33.63 -2.45
CA VAL A 257 -12.92 32.85 -3.49
C VAL A 257 -11.69 33.66 -3.93
N SER A 258 -10.51 33.03 -3.92
CA SER A 258 -9.27 33.63 -4.41
C SER A 258 -9.21 33.49 -5.93
N GLU A 259 -9.00 34.60 -6.64
CA GLU A 259 -8.82 34.60 -8.12
C GLU A 259 -7.52 33.94 -8.58
N LEU A 260 -6.59 33.65 -7.66
CA LEU A 260 -5.29 33.04 -7.96
C LEU A 260 -5.34 31.53 -8.29
N SER A 261 -6.50 30.89 -8.17
CA SER A 261 -6.63 29.44 -8.41
C SER A 261 -6.69 29.01 -9.88
N LEU A 262 -6.78 29.95 -10.82
CA LEU A 262 -6.90 29.65 -12.26
C LEU A 262 -5.57 29.54 -13.03
N ILE A 263 -4.42 29.72 -12.36
CA ILE A 263 -3.11 29.72 -13.03
C ILE A 263 -2.39 28.35 -12.95
N HIS A 264 -2.93 27.38 -12.21
CA HIS A 264 -2.28 26.08 -11.98
C HIS A 264 -3.22 24.87 -12.17
N ILE A 265 -4.07 24.88 -13.20
CA ILE A 265 -4.75 23.66 -13.67
C ILE A 265 -4.23 23.33 -15.07
#